data_0985c6c805949bf3a31f679a0fe8c5bf
#
_entry.id   0985c6c805949bf3a31f679a0fe8c5bf
#
_cell.length_a   1.000
_cell.length_b   1.000
_cell.length_c   1.000
_cell.angle_alpha   90.00
_cell.angle_beta   90.00
_cell.angle_gamma   90.00
#
_symmetry.space_group_name_H-M   'P 1'
#
loop_
_entity.id
_entity.type
_entity.pdbx_description
1 polymer ?
#
loop_
_entity_poly.entity_id
_entity_poly.type
_entity_poly.pdbx_seq_one_letter_code
_entity_poly.pdbx_strand_id
1 'polypeptide(L)'
;IIEEHEHQMVRNVFLLDDRQLGSIMVPRSDIVWLDHADTLEQALAKAWRGGHSWYPVCRGSLDDVIGVIHLPHLMALADEGNAEGWQRNASSPVFVPETLSGMELLEQFRSRATRLVFVVDEYGVVQGLLTPLDMLEAITGELSPEVPHEAWATQREDGSWLVDGAMPAHELKARLDIAELPDEDRERYNTVAGLMQAVSGELLGVGESVEVAGWRFEVKQVEGRRIARVDLCTGEGDKQAQPAGQAWQEPAVADIRVQADGN
;
A
#
# COMPACT_ATOMS: atom_id res chain seq x y z
N ILE A 1 1.23 5.61 -34.56
CA ILE A 1 2.45 5.56 -33.71
C ILE A 1 1.96 5.04 -32.38
N ILE A 2 2.31 3.80 -32.01
CA ILE A 2 2.00 3.22 -30.71
C ILE A 2 2.97 3.87 -29.73
N GLU A 3 2.45 4.43 -28.63
CA GLU A 3 3.28 5.06 -27.61
C GLU A 3 4.07 4.00 -26.81
N GLU A 4 5.20 4.38 -26.23
CA GLU A 4 6.08 3.45 -25.50
C GLU A 4 5.35 2.70 -24.38
N HIS A 5 4.40 3.36 -23.74
CA HIS A 5 3.53 2.79 -22.71
C HIS A 5 2.59 1.69 -23.25
N GLU A 6 2.03 1.86 -24.43
CA GLU A 6 1.19 0.85 -25.10
C GLU A 6 2.00 -0.39 -25.46
N HIS A 7 3.26 -0.22 -25.93
CA HIS A 7 4.18 -1.32 -26.17
C HIS A 7 4.49 -2.11 -24.89
N GLN A 8 4.64 -1.42 -23.76
CA GLN A 8 4.89 -2.06 -22.48
C GLN A 8 3.68 -2.89 -22.02
N MET A 9 2.47 -2.37 -22.14
CA MET A 9 1.24 -3.11 -21.80
C MET A 9 1.12 -4.39 -22.65
N VAL A 10 1.31 -4.29 -23.96
CA VAL A 10 1.28 -5.45 -24.88
C VAL A 10 2.33 -6.49 -24.45
N ARG A 11 3.53 -6.06 -24.13
CA ARG A 11 4.61 -6.92 -23.66
C ARG A 11 4.23 -7.61 -22.34
N ASN A 12 3.65 -6.87 -21.38
CA ASN A 12 3.22 -7.41 -20.11
C ASN A 12 2.12 -8.45 -20.25
N VAL A 13 1.19 -8.28 -21.20
CA VAL A 13 0.16 -9.30 -21.52
C VAL A 13 0.80 -10.59 -22.00
N PHE A 14 1.79 -10.53 -22.91
CA PHE A 14 2.49 -11.73 -23.37
C PHE A 14 3.30 -12.40 -22.24
N LEU A 15 3.88 -11.61 -21.36
CA LEU A 15 4.64 -12.13 -20.21
C LEU A 15 3.73 -12.74 -19.13
N LEU A 16 2.44 -12.44 -19.13
CA LEU A 16 1.51 -12.92 -18.11
C LEU A 16 1.37 -14.46 -18.13
N ASP A 17 1.54 -15.08 -19.30
CA ASP A 17 1.50 -16.54 -19.44
C ASP A 17 2.71 -17.23 -18.80
N ASP A 18 3.86 -16.57 -18.86
CA ASP A 18 5.12 -17.07 -18.26
C ASP A 18 5.33 -16.63 -16.81
N ARG A 19 4.54 -15.65 -16.32
CA ARG A 19 4.67 -15.12 -14.96
C ARG A 19 4.07 -16.09 -13.95
N GLN A 20 4.89 -16.44 -12.96
CA GLN A 20 4.42 -17.15 -11.76
C GLN A 20 3.57 -16.22 -10.88
N LEU A 21 2.49 -16.74 -10.33
CA LEU A 21 1.57 -15.97 -9.48
C LEU A 21 2.27 -15.35 -8.27
N GLY A 22 3.32 -16.00 -7.75
CA GLY A 22 4.13 -15.48 -6.65
C GLY A 22 4.78 -14.11 -6.90
N SER A 23 5.00 -13.75 -8.18
CA SER A 23 5.60 -12.46 -8.53
C SER A 23 4.61 -11.28 -8.61
N ILE A 24 3.30 -11.57 -8.58
CA ILE A 24 2.24 -10.58 -8.73
C ILE A 24 1.23 -10.60 -7.57
N MET A 25 1.30 -11.60 -6.70
CA MET A 25 0.39 -11.74 -5.56
C MET A 25 0.76 -10.81 -4.41
N VAL A 26 -0.24 -10.46 -3.60
CA VAL A 26 -0.02 -9.92 -2.26
C VAL A 26 0.53 -11.06 -1.40
N PRO A 27 1.76 -10.94 -0.86
CA PRO A 27 2.37 -12.02 -0.10
C PRO A 27 1.62 -12.26 1.23
N ARG A 28 1.70 -13.47 1.73
CA ARG A 28 1.03 -13.90 2.97
C ARG A 28 1.26 -12.95 4.16
N SER A 29 2.47 -12.41 4.30
CA SER A 29 2.85 -11.49 5.38
C SER A 29 2.05 -10.19 5.39
N ASP A 30 1.56 -9.77 4.22
CA ASP A 30 0.92 -8.47 4.01
C ASP A 30 -0.61 -8.58 3.96
N ILE A 31 -1.14 -9.82 4.03
CA ILE A 31 -2.59 -10.04 4.01
C ILE A 31 -3.20 -9.60 5.33
N VAL A 32 -4.10 -8.62 5.27
CA VAL A 32 -4.97 -8.26 6.38
C VAL A 32 -6.20 -9.17 6.35
N TRP A 33 -6.43 -9.90 7.42
CA TRP A 33 -7.56 -10.84 7.56
C TRP A 33 -8.32 -10.63 8.87
N LEU A 34 -9.57 -11.07 8.93
CA LEU A 34 -10.46 -10.98 10.08
C LEU A 34 -10.52 -12.33 10.79
N ASP A 35 -10.45 -12.33 12.13
CA ASP A 35 -10.60 -13.58 12.87
C ASP A 35 -12.09 -13.92 13.03
N HIS A 36 -12.41 -15.18 12.79
CA HIS A 36 -13.75 -15.72 13.04
C HIS A 36 -14.20 -15.53 14.51
N ALA A 37 -13.27 -15.47 15.44
CA ALA A 37 -13.56 -15.27 16.86
C ALA A 37 -13.83 -13.79 17.21
N ASP A 38 -13.51 -12.85 16.31
CA ASP A 38 -13.73 -11.42 16.54
C ASP A 38 -15.24 -11.10 16.60
N THR A 39 -15.60 -10.12 17.45
CA THR A 39 -16.93 -9.50 17.37
C THR A 39 -17.04 -8.69 16.07
N LEU A 40 -18.28 -8.42 15.64
CA LEU A 40 -18.51 -7.58 14.43
C LEU A 40 -17.82 -6.20 14.56
N GLU A 41 -17.85 -5.60 15.73
CA GLU A 41 -17.20 -4.31 16.01
C GLU A 41 -15.68 -4.40 15.87
N GLN A 42 -15.04 -5.45 16.39
CA GLN A 42 -13.61 -5.69 16.24
C GLN A 42 -13.22 -5.94 14.79
N ALA A 43 -14.02 -6.75 14.07
CA ALA A 43 -13.82 -7.04 12.65
C ALA A 43 -13.92 -5.76 11.80
N LEU A 44 -14.94 -4.91 12.05
CA LEU A 44 -15.11 -3.61 11.39
C LEU A 44 -13.94 -2.67 11.67
N ALA A 45 -13.52 -2.54 12.93
CA ALA A 45 -12.40 -1.68 13.28
C ALA A 45 -11.09 -2.11 12.62
N LYS A 46 -10.89 -3.43 12.46
CA LYS A 46 -9.72 -4.00 11.76
C LYS A 46 -9.83 -3.78 10.25
N ALA A 47 -11.00 -4.03 9.66
CA ALA A 47 -11.25 -3.82 8.24
C ALA A 47 -11.11 -2.35 7.85
N TRP A 48 -11.64 -1.43 8.66
CA TRP A 48 -11.53 0.00 8.41
C TRP A 48 -10.08 0.48 8.36
N ARG A 49 -9.24 0.00 9.29
CA ARG A 49 -7.80 0.31 9.31
C ARG A 49 -7.03 -0.34 8.16
N GLY A 50 -7.50 -1.49 7.68
CA GLY A 50 -6.86 -2.20 6.56
C GLY A 50 -7.04 -1.53 5.21
N GLY A 51 -8.08 -0.72 5.02
CA GLY A 51 -8.30 0.06 3.80
C GLY A 51 -8.66 -0.76 2.55
N HIS A 52 -9.04 -2.03 2.70
CA HIS A 52 -9.39 -2.90 1.57
C HIS A 52 -10.91 -3.05 1.44
N SER A 53 -11.37 -3.47 0.24
CA SER A 53 -12.79 -3.74 0.00
C SER A 53 -13.19 -5.16 0.41
N TRP A 54 -12.27 -6.11 0.37
CA TRP A 54 -12.49 -7.52 0.64
C TRP A 54 -11.51 -8.04 1.67
N TYR A 55 -12.00 -8.87 2.59
CA TYR A 55 -11.20 -9.43 3.67
C TYR A 55 -11.37 -10.95 3.77
N PRO A 56 -10.25 -11.68 3.86
CA PRO A 56 -10.29 -13.06 4.31
C PRO A 56 -10.87 -13.16 5.72
N VAL A 57 -11.69 -14.16 5.96
CA VAL A 57 -12.15 -14.56 7.29
C VAL A 57 -11.49 -15.87 7.62
N CYS A 58 -10.69 -15.90 8.69
CA CYS A 58 -9.88 -17.05 9.06
C CYS A 58 -10.18 -17.50 10.50
N ARG A 59 -9.83 -18.74 10.80
CA ARG A 59 -9.90 -19.27 12.16
C ARG A 59 -8.49 -19.34 12.73
N GLY A 60 -8.09 -18.29 13.47
CA GLY A 60 -6.80 -18.20 14.18
C GLY A 60 -5.59 -17.96 13.27
N SER A 61 -5.61 -18.39 12.01
CA SER A 61 -4.51 -18.17 11.05
C SER A 61 -4.97 -18.21 9.59
N LEU A 62 -4.12 -17.75 8.68
CA LEU A 62 -4.33 -17.87 7.23
C LEU A 62 -4.27 -19.32 6.70
N ASP A 63 -3.92 -20.29 7.54
CA ASP A 63 -3.98 -21.72 7.15
C ASP A 63 -5.40 -22.29 7.26
N ASP A 64 -6.30 -21.60 7.98
CA ASP A 64 -7.71 -21.98 8.08
C ASP A 64 -8.61 -20.82 7.60
N VAL A 65 -8.61 -20.60 6.30
CA VAL A 65 -9.49 -19.60 5.65
C VAL A 65 -10.87 -20.20 5.50
N ILE A 66 -11.87 -19.62 6.18
CA ILE A 66 -13.27 -20.07 6.14
C ILE A 66 -14.12 -19.30 5.15
N GLY A 67 -13.68 -18.13 4.69
CA GLY A 67 -14.42 -17.34 3.72
C GLY A 67 -13.77 -16.01 3.37
N VAL A 68 -14.51 -15.24 2.58
CA VAL A 68 -14.16 -13.87 2.17
C VAL A 68 -15.38 -12.98 2.35
N ILE A 69 -15.21 -11.81 2.96
CA ILE A 69 -16.30 -10.86 3.20
C ILE A 69 -16.01 -9.50 2.60
N HIS A 70 -17.06 -8.86 2.07
CA HIS A 70 -17.02 -7.51 1.52
C HIS A 70 -17.26 -6.47 2.63
N LEU A 71 -16.40 -5.45 2.73
CA LEU A 71 -16.51 -4.42 3.77
C LEU A 71 -17.90 -3.74 3.81
N PRO A 72 -18.51 -3.29 2.69
CA PRO A 72 -19.87 -2.74 2.71
C PRO A 72 -20.92 -3.70 3.28
N HIS A 73 -20.78 -5.01 3.06
CA HIS A 73 -21.68 -6.00 3.63
C HIS A 73 -21.50 -6.11 5.15
N LEU A 74 -20.27 -6.08 5.61
CA LEU A 74 -19.94 -6.06 7.03
C LEU A 74 -20.51 -4.82 7.74
N MET A 75 -20.46 -3.65 7.06
CA MET A 75 -21.07 -2.41 7.55
C MET A 75 -22.59 -2.51 7.63
N ALA A 76 -23.24 -3.06 6.61
CA ALA A 76 -24.69 -3.24 6.60
C ALA A 76 -25.16 -4.12 7.77
N LEU A 77 -24.43 -5.19 8.10
CA LEU A 77 -24.74 -6.05 9.25
C LEU A 77 -24.69 -5.28 10.58
N ALA A 78 -23.78 -4.31 10.70
CA ALA A 78 -23.70 -3.48 11.90
C ALA A 78 -24.88 -2.51 12.01
N ASP A 79 -25.26 -1.87 10.90
CA ASP A 79 -26.39 -0.93 10.84
C ASP A 79 -27.74 -1.63 11.13
N GLU A 80 -27.87 -2.89 10.72
CA GLU A 80 -29.04 -3.72 10.99
C GLU A 80 -29.09 -4.28 12.41
N GLY A 81 -28.01 -4.09 13.20
CA GLY A 81 -27.88 -4.68 14.54
C GLY A 81 -27.69 -6.21 14.52
N ASN A 82 -27.28 -6.76 13.39
CA ASN A 82 -27.17 -8.19 13.13
C ASN A 82 -25.75 -8.69 13.43
N ALA A 83 -25.26 -8.43 14.66
CA ALA A 83 -23.88 -8.71 15.06
C ALA A 83 -23.58 -10.21 15.23
N GLU A 84 -24.58 -11.03 15.57
CA GLU A 84 -24.38 -12.45 15.81
C GLU A 84 -24.17 -13.23 14.51
N GLY A 85 -23.05 -13.95 14.44
CA GLY A 85 -22.77 -14.87 13.33
C GLY A 85 -22.45 -14.14 12.02
N TRP A 86 -21.91 -12.93 12.08
CA TRP A 86 -21.48 -12.15 10.91
C TRP A 86 -20.61 -12.96 9.95
N GLN A 87 -19.84 -13.92 10.47
CA GLN A 87 -18.95 -14.80 9.72
C GLN A 87 -19.71 -15.69 8.72
N ARG A 88 -21.00 -15.99 8.99
CA ARG A 88 -21.85 -16.80 8.09
C ARG A 88 -22.15 -16.09 6.78
N ASN A 89 -21.93 -14.79 6.73
CA ASN A 89 -22.13 -13.96 5.54
C ASN A 89 -20.87 -13.93 4.65
N ALA A 90 -19.78 -14.58 5.04
CA ALA A 90 -18.61 -14.74 4.21
C ALA A 90 -18.90 -15.71 3.06
N SER A 91 -18.49 -15.34 1.85
CA SER A 91 -18.53 -16.20 0.67
C SER A 91 -17.45 -17.27 0.74
N SER A 92 -17.65 -18.42 0.10
CA SER A 92 -16.66 -19.49 0.07
C SER A 92 -15.33 -19.01 -0.54
N PRO A 93 -14.19 -19.37 0.05
CA PRO A 93 -12.87 -19.01 -0.49
C PRO A 93 -12.57 -19.82 -1.75
N VAL A 94 -11.82 -19.24 -2.67
CA VAL A 94 -11.33 -19.91 -3.87
C VAL A 94 -9.80 -20.03 -3.77
N PHE A 95 -9.29 -21.24 -3.94
CA PHE A 95 -7.87 -21.55 -3.91
C PHE A 95 -7.37 -21.91 -5.30
N VAL A 96 -6.18 -21.45 -5.63
CA VAL A 96 -5.48 -21.78 -6.88
C VAL A 96 -4.05 -22.19 -6.56
N PRO A 97 -3.47 -23.16 -7.29
CA PRO A 97 -2.07 -23.54 -7.09
C PRO A 97 -1.14 -22.43 -7.61
N GLU A 98 0.01 -22.25 -6.99
CA GLU A 98 1.03 -21.29 -7.43
C GLU A 98 1.59 -21.57 -8.82
N THR A 99 1.42 -22.82 -9.30
CA THR A 99 1.83 -23.25 -10.64
C THR A 99 0.89 -22.78 -11.75
N LEU A 100 -0.28 -22.22 -11.41
CA LEU A 100 -1.20 -21.67 -12.39
C LEU A 100 -0.56 -20.46 -13.08
N SER A 101 -0.74 -20.34 -14.41
CA SER A 101 -0.27 -19.14 -15.13
C SER A 101 -1.16 -17.93 -14.89
N GLY A 102 -0.60 -16.73 -15.07
CA GLY A 102 -1.38 -15.49 -14.96
C GLY A 102 -2.54 -15.43 -15.97
N MET A 103 -2.36 -15.98 -17.19
CA MET A 103 -3.43 -16.03 -18.21
C MET A 103 -4.57 -16.96 -17.79
N GLU A 104 -4.26 -18.15 -17.25
CA GLU A 104 -5.27 -19.06 -16.73
C GLU A 104 -6.05 -18.46 -15.57
N LEU A 105 -5.37 -17.73 -14.68
CA LEU A 105 -6.03 -17.02 -13.58
C LEU A 105 -6.94 -15.90 -14.09
N LEU A 106 -6.50 -15.12 -15.07
CA LEU A 106 -7.30 -14.07 -15.71
C LEU A 106 -8.59 -14.65 -16.31
N GLU A 107 -8.52 -15.81 -16.96
CA GLU A 107 -9.68 -16.51 -17.50
C GLU A 107 -10.63 -17.02 -16.39
N GLN A 108 -10.09 -17.45 -15.25
CA GLN A 108 -10.90 -17.80 -14.08
C GLN A 108 -11.65 -16.58 -13.52
N PHE A 109 -11.01 -15.42 -13.42
CA PHE A 109 -11.68 -14.19 -12.99
C PHE A 109 -12.78 -13.77 -13.96
N ARG A 110 -12.56 -13.94 -15.28
CA ARG A 110 -13.58 -13.64 -16.30
C ARG A 110 -14.78 -14.57 -16.28
N SER A 111 -14.53 -15.87 -16.11
CA SER A 111 -15.56 -16.91 -16.17
C SER A 111 -16.35 -17.06 -14.87
N ARG A 112 -15.75 -16.72 -13.74
CA ARG A 112 -16.36 -16.81 -12.41
C ARG A 112 -16.44 -15.42 -11.79
N ALA A 113 -17.52 -15.11 -11.10
CA ALA A 113 -17.68 -13.84 -10.37
C ALA A 113 -16.77 -13.79 -9.10
N THR A 114 -15.58 -14.36 -9.19
CA THR A 114 -14.61 -14.42 -8.09
C THR A 114 -13.95 -13.07 -7.93
N ARG A 115 -13.87 -12.58 -6.70
CA ARG A 115 -13.33 -11.26 -6.36
C ARG A 115 -11.92 -11.34 -5.78
N LEU A 116 -11.53 -12.51 -5.30
CA LEU A 116 -10.26 -12.77 -4.64
C LEU A 116 -9.98 -14.27 -4.70
N VAL A 117 -8.73 -14.64 -4.95
CA VAL A 117 -8.26 -16.02 -4.87
C VAL A 117 -7.07 -16.12 -3.92
N PHE A 118 -6.96 -17.26 -3.24
CA PHE A 118 -5.78 -17.60 -2.43
C PHE A 118 -4.84 -18.47 -3.26
N VAL A 119 -3.57 -18.10 -3.29
CA VAL A 119 -2.52 -18.88 -3.93
C VAL A 119 -1.94 -19.83 -2.89
N VAL A 120 -1.92 -21.12 -3.21
CA VAL A 120 -1.44 -22.17 -2.31
C VAL A 120 -0.29 -22.96 -2.95
N ASP A 121 0.61 -23.44 -2.09
CA ASP A 121 1.66 -24.37 -2.48
C ASP A 121 1.15 -25.82 -2.60
N GLU A 122 2.05 -26.77 -2.84
CA GLU A 122 1.76 -28.20 -3.01
C GLU A 122 1.19 -28.87 -1.75
N TYR A 123 1.36 -28.23 -0.59
CA TYR A 123 0.86 -28.70 0.70
C TYR A 123 -0.46 -28.05 1.09
N GLY A 124 -0.97 -27.13 0.26
CA GLY A 124 -2.20 -26.39 0.52
C GLY A 124 -2.00 -25.19 1.47
N VAL A 125 -0.75 -24.78 1.72
CA VAL A 125 -0.45 -23.63 2.56
C VAL A 125 -0.60 -22.35 1.75
N VAL A 126 -1.34 -21.38 2.28
CA VAL A 126 -1.54 -20.07 1.63
C VAL A 126 -0.22 -19.31 1.56
N GLN A 127 0.23 -19.01 0.36
CA GLN A 127 1.41 -18.21 0.05
C GLN A 127 1.08 -16.74 -0.15
N GLY A 128 -0.11 -16.45 -0.67
CA GLY A 128 -0.57 -15.10 -0.94
C GLY A 128 -2.02 -15.05 -1.40
N LEU A 129 -2.46 -13.89 -1.85
CA LEU A 129 -3.75 -13.70 -2.51
C LEU A 129 -3.62 -12.82 -3.76
N LEU A 130 -4.58 -12.96 -4.66
CA LEU A 130 -4.70 -12.15 -5.88
C LEU A 130 -6.12 -11.70 -6.08
N THR A 131 -6.26 -10.47 -6.56
CA THR A 131 -7.51 -9.87 -7.00
C THR A 131 -7.45 -9.56 -8.51
N PRO A 132 -8.60 -9.30 -9.17
CA PRO A 132 -8.60 -8.78 -10.54
C PRO A 132 -7.82 -7.48 -10.72
N LEU A 133 -7.71 -6.65 -9.67
CA LEU A 133 -6.94 -5.41 -9.69
C LEU A 133 -5.44 -5.69 -9.79
N ASP A 134 -4.91 -6.66 -9.02
CA ASP A 134 -3.50 -7.07 -9.08
C ASP A 134 -3.15 -7.58 -10.49
N MET A 135 -4.08 -8.32 -11.13
CA MET A 135 -3.92 -8.77 -12.51
C MET A 135 -3.88 -7.61 -13.51
N LEU A 136 -4.73 -6.59 -13.28
CA LEU A 136 -4.74 -5.39 -14.11
C LEU A 136 -3.43 -4.62 -13.93
N GLU A 137 -2.94 -4.44 -12.71
CA GLU A 137 -1.65 -3.81 -12.41
C GLU A 137 -0.46 -4.57 -13.03
N ALA A 138 -0.52 -5.89 -13.07
CA ALA A 138 0.50 -6.70 -13.74
C ALA A 138 0.58 -6.44 -15.26
N ILE A 139 -0.51 -6.01 -15.88
CA ILE A 139 -0.60 -5.68 -17.31
C ILE A 139 -0.24 -4.21 -17.57
N THR A 140 -0.86 -3.30 -16.85
CA THR A 140 -0.76 -1.85 -17.10
C THR A 140 0.46 -1.22 -16.44
N GLY A 141 1.10 -1.90 -15.49
CA GLY A 141 2.00 -1.31 -14.51
C GLY A 141 1.20 -0.79 -13.31
N GLU A 142 1.88 -0.23 -12.32
CA GLU A 142 1.22 0.29 -11.12
C GLU A 142 0.08 1.23 -11.50
N LEU A 143 -1.14 0.84 -11.13
CA LEU A 143 -2.35 1.66 -11.23
C LEU A 143 -2.47 2.62 -10.04
N SER A 144 -1.39 2.82 -9.30
CA SER A 144 -1.36 3.95 -8.38
C SER A 144 -1.83 5.16 -9.18
N PRO A 145 -2.88 5.90 -8.74
CA PRO A 145 -3.08 7.21 -9.32
C PRO A 145 -1.69 7.83 -9.26
N GLU A 146 -1.20 8.33 -10.39
CA GLU A 146 -0.04 9.21 -10.36
C GLU A 146 -0.38 10.22 -9.27
N VAL A 147 0.14 9.99 -8.08
CA VAL A 147 0.13 11.02 -7.05
C VAL A 147 0.86 12.12 -7.77
N PRO A 148 0.22 13.27 -8.05
CA PRO A 148 0.86 14.28 -8.88
C PRO A 148 2.27 14.43 -8.36
N HIS A 149 3.28 14.47 -9.23
CA HIS A 149 4.70 14.55 -8.81
C HIS A 149 4.92 15.57 -7.69
N GLU A 150 4.03 16.55 -7.58
CA GLU A 150 3.94 17.53 -6.50
C GLU A 150 3.52 16.95 -5.14
N ALA A 151 2.83 15.80 -5.10
CA ALA A 151 2.34 15.22 -3.84
C ALA A 151 3.39 14.39 -3.08
N TRP A 152 4.42 13.87 -3.77
CA TRP A 152 5.52 13.16 -3.11
C TRP A 152 6.48 14.08 -2.37
N ALA A 153 6.66 15.31 -2.86
CA ALA A 153 7.60 16.25 -2.31
C ALA A 153 7.13 17.69 -2.54
N THR A 154 7.18 18.49 -1.49
CA THR A 154 6.89 19.93 -1.52
C THR A 154 8.15 20.69 -1.20
N GLN A 155 8.60 21.54 -2.12
CA GLN A 155 9.71 22.46 -1.85
C GLN A 155 9.21 23.63 -1.03
N ARG A 156 9.94 23.98 0.03
CA ARG A 156 9.68 25.15 0.86
C ARG A 156 10.42 26.38 0.34
N GLU A 157 10.03 27.56 0.80
CA GLU A 157 10.66 28.83 0.44
C GLU A 157 12.14 28.93 0.84
N ASP A 158 12.56 28.15 1.86
CA ASP A 158 13.93 28.07 2.33
C ASP A 158 14.82 27.10 1.51
N GLY A 159 14.26 26.48 0.47
CA GLY A 159 14.94 25.52 -0.39
C GLY A 159 14.95 24.08 0.16
N SER A 160 14.42 23.83 1.36
CA SER A 160 14.23 22.49 1.90
C SER A 160 13.04 21.79 1.22
N TRP A 161 13.01 20.45 1.31
CA TRP A 161 11.91 19.62 0.79
C TRP A 161 11.25 18.85 1.90
N LEU A 162 9.92 18.84 1.90
CA LEU A 162 9.14 17.89 2.69
C LEU A 162 8.73 16.75 1.76
N VAL A 163 9.17 15.55 2.08
CA VAL A 163 9.03 14.36 1.21
C VAL A 163 8.23 13.28 1.92
N ASP A 164 7.39 12.57 1.16
CA ASP A 164 6.72 11.36 1.65
C ASP A 164 7.73 10.21 1.75
N GLY A 165 7.72 9.49 2.86
CA GLY A 165 8.60 8.33 3.06
C GLY A 165 8.37 7.20 2.07
N ALA A 166 7.18 7.12 1.46
CA ALA A 166 6.85 6.15 0.42
C ALA A 166 7.29 6.58 -0.98
N MET A 167 7.81 7.80 -1.15
CA MET A 167 8.33 8.28 -2.44
C MET A 167 9.35 7.29 -3.01
N PRO A 168 9.23 6.89 -4.29
CA PRO A 168 10.20 6.02 -4.93
C PRO A 168 11.61 6.62 -4.96
N ALA A 169 12.63 5.79 -4.72
CA ALA A 169 14.03 6.26 -4.67
C ALA A 169 14.51 6.84 -6.02
N HIS A 170 14.03 6.31 -7.14
CA HIS A 170 14.35 6.84 -8.47
C HIS A 170 13.77 8.24 -8.71
N GLU A 171 12.58 8.50 -8.17
CA GLU A 171 11.94 9.81 -8.25
C GLU A 171 12.70 10.84 -7.39
N LEU A 172 13.17 10.43 -6.20
CA LEU A 172 14.04 11.25 -5.36
C LEU A 172 15.33 11.64 -6.10
N LYS A 173 15.99 10.68 -6.77
CA LYS A 173 17.19 10.92 -7.59
C LYS A 173 16.96 11.99 -8.64
N ALA A 174 15.88 11.83 -9.41
CA ALA A 174 15.52 12.76 -10.49
C ALA A 174 15.25 14.17 -9.95
N ARG A 175 14.63 14.28 -8.78
CA ARG A 175 14.23 15.56 -8.19
C ARG A 175 15.39 16.34 -7.57
N LEU A 176 16.32 15.63 -6.95
CA LEU A 176 17.47 16.23 -6.27
C LEU A 176 18.75 16.22 -7.12
N ASP A 177 18.65 15.78 -8.38
CA ASP A 177 19.78 15.61 -9.31
C ASP A 177 20.92 14.77 -8.71
N ILE A 178 20.54 13.68 -8.02
CA ILE A 178 21.50 12.76 -7.41
C ILE A 178 21.89 11.71 -8.44
N ALA A 179 23.19 11.59 -8.74
CA ALA A 179 23.70 10.64 -9.72
C ALA A 179 23.60 9.18 -9.21
N GLU A 180 23.91 8.95 -7.93
CA GLU A 180 24.02 7.61 -7.36
C GLU A 180 23.61 7.60 -5.89
N LEU A 181 22.84 6.57 -5.48
CA LEU A 181 22.45 6.37 -4.09
C LEU A 181 23.22 5.18 -3.48
N PRO A 182 23.47 5.18 -2.15
CA PRO A 182 24.19 4.10 -1.49
C PRO A 182 23.51 2.74 -1.67
N ASP A 183 24.27 1.70 -2.00
CA ASP A 183 23.80 0.31 -2.16
C ASP A 183 22.65 0.12 -3.19
N GLU A 184 22.48 1.03 -4.14
CA GLU A 184 21.44 0.97 -5.18
C GLU A 184 21.53 -0.32 -6.00
N ASP A 185 22.75 -0.77 -6.33
CA ASP A 185 22.99 -2.01 -7.10
C ASP A 185 22.53 -3.29 -6.37
N ARG A 186 22.24 -3.20 -5.09
CA ARG A 186 21.84 -4.35 -4.25
C ARG A 186 20.35 -4.49 -4.04
N GLU A 187 19.55 -3.63 -4.67
CA GLU A 187 18.07 -3.62 -4.58
C GLU A 187 17.52 -3.69 -3.14
N ARG A 188 18.25 -3.09 -2.18
CA ARG A 188 17.90 -3.16 -0.75
C ARG A 188 16.72 -2.28 -0.37
N TYR A 189 16.35 -1.33 -1.22
CA TYR A 189 15.27 -0.38 -0.97
C TYR A 189 14.70 0.17 -2.28
N ASN A 190 13.41 0.52 -2.25
CA ASN A 190 12.72 1.13 -3.38
C ASN A 190 12.11 2.49 -3.03
N THR A 191 12.16 2.91 -1.76
CA THR A 191 11.54 4.14 -1.26
C THR A 191 12.52 4.96 -0.41
N VAL A 192 12.18 6.24 -0.19
CA VAL A 192 12.94 7.14 0.70
C VAL A 192 13.07 6.57 2.11
N ALA A 193 11.96 6.07 2.68
CA ALA A 193 11.99 5.42 3.99
C ALA A 193 12.92 4.21 4.02
N GLY A 194 12.87 3.38 2.98
CA GLY A 194 13.75 2.22 2.83
C GLY A 194 15.22 2.61 2.68
N LEU A 195 15.53 3.65 1.91
CA LEU A 195 16.89 4.22 1.79
C LEU A 195 17.43 4.65 3.16
N MET A 196 16.64 5.42 3.92
CA MET A 196 17.04 5.88 5.25
C MET A 196 17.34 4.72 6.20
N GLN A 197 16.52 3.68 6.20
CA GLN A 197 16.73 2.48 7.00
C GLN A 197 17.95 1.66 6.55
N ALA A 198 18.20 1.59 5.23
CA ALA A 198 19.37 0.89 4.70
C ALA A 198 20.69 1.59 5.08
N VAL A 199 20.67 2.93 5.12
CA VAL A 199 21.84 3.73 5.49
C VAL A 199 22.08 3.74 7.00
N SER A 200 21.01 3.87 7.82
CA SER A 200 21.13 3.87 9.28
C SER A 200 21.42 2.49 9.88
N GLY A 201 20.94 1.43 9.21
CA GLY A 201 20.98 0.06 9.74
C GLY A 201 19.96 -0.23 10.83
N GLU A 202 19.13 0.74 11.22
CA GLU A 202 18.13 0.63 12.28
C GLU A 202 16.85 1.42 11.95
N LEU A 203 15.78 1.20 12.75
CA LEU A 203 14.53 1.93 12.62
C LEU A 203 14.70 3.34 13.20
N LEU A 204 14.54 4.34 12.35
CA LEU A 204 14.64 5.74 12.74
C LEU A 204 13.35 6.27 13.33
N GLY A 205 13.47 7.01 14.44
CA GLY A 205 12.39 7.75 15.09
C GLY A 205 12.32 9.21 14.64
N VAL A 206 11.27 9.92 15.08
CA VAL A 206 11.09 11.34 14.79
C VAL A 206 12.26 12.18 15.33
N GLY A 207 12.82 13.05 14.50
CA GLY A 207 13.98 13.90 14.81
C GLY A 207 15.32 13.25 14.51
N GLU A 208 15.36 11.94 14.21
CA GLU A 208 16.59 11.29 13.76
C GLU A 208 16.86 11.55 12.28
N SER A 209 18.12 11.53 11.89
CA SER A 209 18.51 11.89 10.53
C SER A 209 19.66 11.04 10.01
N VAL A 210 19.72 10.92 8.67
CA VAL A 210 20.84 10.33 7.93
C VAL A 210 21.34 11.32 6.87
N GLU A 211 22.60 11.18 6.47
CA GLU A 211 23.17 11.96 5.37
C GLU A 211 23.40 11.07 4.15
N VAL A 212 22.87 11.50 3.00
CA VAL A 212 22.98 10.79 1.73
C VAL A 212 23.25 11.78 0.62
N ALA A 213 24.29 11.58 -0.15
CA ALA A 213 24.65 12.36 -1.34
C ALA A 213 24.65 13.90 -1.10
N GLY A 214 25.09 14.34 0.09
CA GLY A 214 25.16 15.76 0.45
C GLY A 214 23.84 16.35 0.97
N TRP A 215 22.82 15.54 1.10
CA TRP A 215 21.54 15.90 1.68
C TRP A 215 21.36 15.27 3.06
N ARG A 216 20.81 16.04 4.00
CA ARG A 216 20.37 15.54 5.31
C ARG A 216 18.90 15.20 5.25
N PHE A 217 18.54 13.97 5.61
CA PHE A 217 17.20 13.41 5.66
C PHE A 217 16.80 13.29 7.13
N GLU A 218 15.86 14.10 7.60
CA GLU A 218 15.38 14.08 8.98
C GLU A 218 13.94 13.57 9.05
N VAL A 219 13.67 12.58 9.90
CA VAL A 219 12.32 12.04 10.10
C VAL A 219 11.44 13.06 10.82
N LYS A 220 10.34 13.48 10.19
CA LYS A 220 9.36 14.40 10.78
C LYS A 220 8.11 13.71 11.29
N GLN A 221 7.74 12.60 10.69
CA GLN A 221 6.56 11.84 11.09
C GLN A 221 6.77 10.35 10.88
N VAL A 222 6.29 9.56 11.84
CA VAL A 222 6.27 8.09 11.78
C VAL A 222 4.83 7.62 12.00
N GLU A 223 4.36 6.69 11.17
CA GLU A 223 3.07 6.02 11.29
C GLU A 223 3.30 4.54 11.61
N GLY A 224 3.04 4.16 12.86
CA GLY A 224 3.39 2.83 13.34
C GLY A 224 4.89 2.57 13.32
N ARG A 225 5.38 1.73 12.41
CA ARG A 225 6.81 1.44 12.19
C ARG A 225 7.36 2.03 10.90
N ARG A 226 6.55 2.78 10.16
CA ARG A 226 6.90 3.34 8.86
C ARG A 226 7.19 4.82 8.98
N ILE A 227 8.29 5.28 8.39
CA ILE A 227 8.58 6.70 8.19
C ILE A 227 7.58 7.25 7.18
N ALA A 228 6.76 8.21 7.61
CA ALA A 228 5.71 8.81 6.78
C ALA A 228 6.15 10.11 6.12
N ARG A 229 6.89 10.97 6.85
CA ARG A 229 7.36 12.26 6.34
C ARG A 229 8.83 12.49 6.69
N VAL A 230 9.56 13.04 5.71
CA VAL A 230 11.00 13.32 5.81
C VAL A 230 11.28 14.74 5.33
N ASP A 231 12.05 15.50 6.10
CA ASP A 231 12.61 16.78 5.66
C ASP A 231 13.98 16.56 5.04
N LEU A 232 14.21 17.17 3.88
CA LEU A 232 15.49 17.18 3.20
C LEU A 232 16.05 18.59 3.17
N CYS A 233 17.28 18.73 3.63
CA CYS A 233 18.04 19.98 3.51
C CYS A 233 19.47 19.69 3.03
N THR A 234 20.09 20.64 2.34
CA THR A 234 21.50 20.54 1.96
C THR A 234 22.38 20.70 3.19
N GLY A 235 23.44 19.90 3.31
CA GLY A 235 24.31 19.83 4.49
C GLY A 235 25.06 21.14 4.87
N GLU A 236 24.86 22.26 4.14
CA GLU A 236 25.47 23.56 4.45
C GLU A 236 24.56 24.51 5.26
N GLY A 237 23.39 24.05 5.70
CA GLY A 237 22.34 24.88 6.35
C GLY A 237 22.19 24.73 7.87
N ASP A 238 23.27 24.56 8.65
CA ASP A 238 23.16 24.57 10.11
C ASP A 238 23.54 25.94 10.70
N LYS A 239 22.62 26.89 10.67
CA LYS A 239 22.55 28.01 11.63
C LYS A 239 21.14 28.54 11.74
N GLN A 240 20.35 27.91 12.59
CA GLN A 240 19.37 28.48 13.53
C GLN A 240 18.29 27.43 13.89
N ALA A 241 18.63 26.62 14.86
CA ALA A 241 17.64 25.86 15.60
C ALA A 241 16.85 26.84 16.47
N GLN A 242 15.55 27.02 16.20
CA GLN A 242 14.59 27.55 17.16
C GLN A 242 13.79 26.42 17.79
N PRO A 243 13.48 26.51 19.11
CA PRO A 243 12.99 25.38 19.88
C PRO A 243 11.54 25.01 19.55
N ALA A 244 11.27 23.74 19.68
CA ALA A 244 9.95 23.08 19.60
C ALA A 244 8.90 23.80 20.45
N GLY A 245 7.74 24.01 19.86
CA GLY A 245 6.55 24.40 20.62
C GLY A 245 5.48 25.09 19.80
N GLN A 246 4.83 24.40 18.88
CA GLN A 246 3.43 24.67 18.58
C GLN A 246 2.78 23.42 17.98
N ALA A 247 1.83 22.86 18.71
CA ALA A 247 0.97 21.78 18.26
C ALA A 247 0.16 22.24 17.03
N TRP A 248 0.19 21.44 15.97
CA TRP A 248 -0.63 21.64 14.80
C TRP A 248 -2.10 21.42 15.18
N GLN A 249 -2.91 22.46 14.99
CA GLN A 249 -4.37 22.34 14.98
C GLN A 249 -4.80 21.86 13.59
N GLU A 250 -5.59 20.81 13.55
CA GLU A 250 -6.27 20.34 12.34
C GLU A 250 -7.07 21.49 11.71
N PRO A 251 -7.03 21.68 10.37
CA PRO A 251 -7.91 22.63 9.73
C PRO A 251 -9.36 22.14 9.89
N ALA A 252 -10.19 22.99 10.46
CA ALA A 252 -11.62 22.76 10.64
C ALA A 252 -12.27 22.41 9.29
N VAL A 253 -12.98 21.29 9.27
CA VAL A 253 -13.86 20.91 8.16
C VAL A 253 -14.89 22.01 7.97
N ALA A 254 -14.82 22.70 6.83
CA ALA A 254 -15.78 23.73 6.48
C ALA A 254 -17.17 23.10 6.29
N ASP A 255 -18.11 23.51 7.13
CA ASP A 255 -19.55 23.23 7.02
C ASP A 255 -20.07 23.66 5.64
N ILE A 256 -20.33 22.71 4.77
CA ILE A 256 -21.12 22.96 3.57
C ILE A 256 -22.59 22.92 3.99
N ARG A 257 -23.13 24.07 4.36
CA ARG A 257 -24.57 24.26 4.44
C ARG A 257 -25.16 24.24 3.04
N VAL A 258 -25.89 23.19 2.75
CA VAL A 258 -26.83 23.15 1.62
C VAL A 258 -27.97 24.10 1.98
N GLN A 259 -28.06 25.24 1.31
CA GLN A 259 -29.26 26.07 1.28
C GLN A 259 -30.29 25.37 0.40
N ALA A 260 -31.35 24.83 1.00
CA ALA A 260 -32.58 24.48 0.30
C ALA A 260 -33.39 25.78 0.10
N ASP A 261 -33.36 26.30 -1.13
CA ASP A 261 -34.35 27.27 -1.55
C ASP A 261 -35.57 26.53 -2.05
N GLY A 262 -36.67 26.80 -1.34
CA GLY A 262 -37.99 26.39 -1.79
C GLY A 262 -38.56 27.33 -2.85
N ASN A 263 -39.19 26.81 -3.85
CA ASN A 263 -40.45 27.25 -4.43
C ASN A 263 -41.05 26.12 -5.26
#